data_86537542f7f7f461ab710e5c3022e4b0
#
_entry.id   86537542f7f7f461ab710e5c3022e4b0
#
_cell.length_a   1.000
_cell.length_b   1.000
_cell.length_c   1.000
_cell.angle_alpha   90.00
_cell.angle_beta   90.00
_cell.angle_gamma   90.00
#
_symmetry.space_group_name_H-M   'P 1'
#
loop_
_entity.id
_entity.type
_entity.pdbx_description
1 polymer ?
#
loop_
_entity_poly.entity_id
_entity_poly.type
_entity_poly.pdbx_seq_one_letter_code
_entity_poly.pdbx_strand_id
1 'polypeptide(L)'
;LVDLASKIYEETELLELMKFSGSLNELNIKYPIECLREDNGMYRVSYLGDESVVIFLFDGSGNRLFGSTYSTQLLKSDFDKLVKGQSLDKVRAIDPNGEYLFLYTGRNDTPKVSSHYTKDGYLITIEYDVSNVITSMNEKLI
;
A
#
# COMPACT_ATOMS: atom_id res chain seq x y z
N LEU A 1 13.74 -12.25 -11.89
CA LEU A 1 13.09 -10.96 -11.94
C LEU A 1 11.60 -11.14 -11.93
N VAL A 2 10.96 -10.61 -10.94
CA VAL A 2 9.51 -10.65 -10.88
C VAL A 2 8.99 -9.55 -11.79
N ASP A 3 8.28 -9.94 -12.83
CA ASP A 3 7.45 -8.99 -13.54
C ASP A 3 6.35 -8.57 -12.58
N LEU A 4 6.42 -7.35 -12.22
CA LEU A 4 5.51 -6.78 -11.28
C LEU A 4 4.17 -6.63 -11.91
N ALA A 5 3.69 -5.51 -12.10
CA ALA A 5 2.47 -5.35 -12.87
C ALA A 5 2.86 -5.35 -14.36
N SER A 6 2.30 -6.22 -15.17
CA SER A 6 2.48 -6.18 -16.62
C SER A 6 1.73 -5.00 -17.22
N LYS A 7 0.79 -4.42 -16.49
CA LYS A 7 0.02 -3.25 -16.92
C LYS A 7 0.28 -2.05 -16.03
N ILE A 8 0.70 -0.95 -16.67
CA ILE A 8 0.71 0.38 -16.06
C ILE A 8 -0.48 1.13 -16.61
N TYR A 9 -1.39 1.52 -15.73
CA TYR A 9 -2.62 2.20 -16.09
C TYR A 9 -2.37 3.67 -16.41
N GLU A 10 -3.13 4.20 -17.36
CA GLU A 10 -3.18 5.64 -17.55
C GLU A 10 -3.95 6.30 -16.41
N GLU A 11 -3.65 7.54 -16.11
CA GLU A 11 -4.30 8.24 -14.99
C GLU A 11 -5.82 8.33 -15.16
N THR A 12 -6.30 8.45 -16.39
CA THR A 12 -7.74 8.43 -16.69
C THR A 12 -8.38 7.07 -16.37
N GLU A 13 -7.68 5.99 -16.67
CA GLU A 13 -8.14 4.64 -16.34
C GLU A 13 -8.18 4.44 -14.82
N LEU A 14 -7.19 4.96 -14.09
CA LEU A 14 -7.17 4.87 -12.63
C LEU A 14 -8.33 5.63 -12.00
N LEU A 15 -8.72 6.78 -12.56
CA LEU A 15 -9.88 7.53 -12.10
C LEU A 15 -11.17 6.72 -12.25
N GLU A 16 -11.34 6.04 -13.37
CA GLU A 16 -12.49 5.16 -13.58
C GLU A 16 -12.47 3.96 -12.63
N LEU A 17 -11.30 3.34 -12.50
CA LEU A 17 -11.10 2.20 -11.61
C LEU A 17 -11.42 2.56 -10.18
N MET A 18 -11.08 3.76 -9.74
CA MET A 18 -11.33 4.25 -8.39
C MET A 18 -12.83 4.33 -8.05
N LYS A 19 -13.69 4.44 -9.05
CA LYS A 19 -15.15 4.46 -8.87
C LYS A 19 -15.73 3.07 -8.63
N PHE A 20 -14.94 2.02 -8.77
CA PHE A 20 -15.41 0.65 -8.59
C PHE A 20 -15.88 0.43 -7.15
N SER A 21 -17.03 -0.22 -6.98
CA SER A 21 -17.63 -0.49 -5.67
C SER A 21 -18.07 -1.93 -5.44
N GLY A 22 -17.72 -2.84 -6.35
CA GLY A 22 -18.12 -4.24 -6.25
C GLY A 22 -17.21 -5.07 -5.35
N SER A 23 -17.38 -6.39 -5.39
CA SER A 23 -16.59 -7.34 -4.64
C SER A 23 -15.21 -7.56 -5.26
N LEU A 24 -14.34 -8.26 -4.52
CA LEU A 24 -13.03 -8.66 -5.02
C LEU A 24 -13.12 -9.47 -6.32
N ASN A 25 -14.06 -10.42 -6.39
CA ASN A 25 -14.24 -11.23 -7.59
C ASN A 25 -14.70 -10.40 -8.78
N GLU A 26 -15.63 -9.48 -8.56
CA GLU A 26 -16.11 -8.57 -9.59
C GLU A 26 -15.00 -7.63 -10.06
N LEU A 27 -14.17 -7.15 -9.14
CA LEU A 27 -13.01 -6.33 -9.49
C LEU A 27 -12.05 -7.10 -10.39
N ASN A 28 -11.76 -8.35 -10.05
CA ASN A 28 -10.84 -9.18 -10.83
C ASN A 28 -11.36 -9.45 -12.24
N ILE A 29 -12.67 -9.56 -12.41
CA ILE A 29 -13.30 -9.76 -13.72
C ILE A 29 -13.13 -8.50 -14.57
N LYS A 30 -13.41 -7.34 -14.00
CA LYS A 30 -13.40 -6.07 -14.73
C LYS A 30 -11.98 -5.53 -14.94
N TYR A 31 -11.15 -5.63 -13.94
CA TYR A 31 -9.76 -5.18 -13.95
C TYR A 31 -8.88 -6.30 -13.40
N PRO A 32 -8.30 -7.15 -14.25
CA PRO A 32 -7.52 -8.31 -13.81
C PRO A 32 -6.47 -7.91 -12.77
N ILE A 33 -6.50 -8.61 -11.64
CA ILE A 33 -5.64 -8.32 -10.50
C ILE A 33 -4.28 -8.94 -10.72
N GLU A 34 -3.23 -8.12 -10.64
CA GLU A 34 -1.84 -8.55 -10.73
C GLU A 34 -1.10 -8.42 -9.40
N CYS A 35 -1.50 -7.43 -8.60
CA CYS A 35 -0.87 -7.14 -7.30
C CYS A 35 -1.89 -7.38 -6.20
N LEU A 36 -1.82 -8.54 -5.58
CA LEU A 36 -2.70 -8.94 -4.48
C LEU A 36 -1.84 -9.33 -3.29
N ARG A 37 -2.20 -8.81 -2.12
CA ARG A 37 -1.57 -9.20 -0.87
C ARG A 37 -2.63 -9.53 0.17
N GLU A 38 -2.47 -10.67 0.84
CA GLU A 38 -3.25 -11.00 2.01
C GLU A 38 -2.52 -10.51 3.26
N ASP A 39 -3.24 -9.85 4.13
CA ASP A 39 -2.69 -9.25 5.32
C ASP A 39 -3.74 -9.30 6.44
N ASN A 40 -3.50 -10.09 7.48
CA ASN A 40 -4.42 -10.28 8.61
C ASN A 40 -5.84 -10.70 8.18
N GLY A 41 -5.95 -11.58 7.19
CA GLY A 41 -7.25 -12.06 6.70
C GLY A 41 -7.96 -11.07 5.77
N MET A 42 -7.34 -9.94 5.46
CA MET A 42 -7.83 -8.98 4.48
C MET A 42 -7.03 -9.05 3.20
N TYR A 43 -7.63 -8.60 2.11
CA TYR A 43 -6.96 -8.57 0.81
C TYR A 43 -6.72 -7.14 0.38
N ARG A 44 -5.48 -6.83 0.07
CA ARG A 44 -5.07 -5.55 -0.50
C ARG A 44 -4.75 -5.73 -1.96
N VAL A 45 -5.38 -4.93 -2.80
CA VAL A 45 -5.19 -4.95 -4.25
C VAL A 45 -4.64 -3.60 -4.69
N SER A 46 -3.61 -3.62 -5.52
CA SER A 46 -2.96 -2.41 -6.03
C SER A 46 -3.00 -2.38 -7.54
N TYR A 47 -3.30 -1.21 -8.08
CA TYR A 47 -3.22 -0.92 -9.50
C TYR A 47 -2.26 0.24 -9.72
N LEU A 48 -1.26 0.02 -10.55
CA LEU A 48 -0.15 0.96 -10.71
C LEU A 48 -0.36 1.85 -11.94
N GLY A 49 -0.15 3.13 -11.76
CA GLY A 49 -0.07 4.12 -12.83
C GLY A 49 1.30 4.77 -12.85
N ASP A 50 1.54 5.67 -13.82
CA ASP A 50 2.80 6.38 -13.92
C ASP A 50 3.07 7.28 -12.72
N GLU A 51 2.03 7.92 -12.19
CA GLU A 51 2.16 8.91 -11.13
C GLU A 51 1.34 8.59 -9.89
N SER A 52 0.49 7.57 -9.98
CA SER A 52 -0.44 7.22 -8.91
C SER A 52 -0.55 5.72 -8.73
N VAL A 53 -1.00 5.34 -7.55
CA VAL A 53 -1.40 3.95 -7.23
C VAL A 53 -2.81 4.01 -6.67
N VAL A 54 -3.68 3.13 -7.15
CA VAL A 54 -4.99 2.90 -6.54
C VAL A 54 -4.92 1.64 -5.71
N ILE A 55 -5.39 1.72 -4.47
CA ILE A 55 -5.39 0.60 -3.55
C ILE A 55 -6.81 0.36 -3.08
N PHE A 56 -7.24 -0.90 -3.16
CA PHE A 56 -8.48 -1.36 -2.55
C PHE A 56 -8.17 -2.31 -1.42
N LEU A 57 -8.96 -2.23 -0.37
CA LEU A 57 -8.93 -3.17 0.74
C LEU A 57 -10.26 -3.91 0.79
N PHE A 58 -10.19 -5.24 0.85
CA PHE A 58 -11.35 -6.13 0.97
C PHE A 58 -11.23 -6.96 2.24
N ASP A 59 -12.36 -7.31 2.84
CA ASP A 59 -12.37 -8.26 3.95
C ASP A 59 -12.15 -9.70 3.46
N GLY A 60 -12.08 -10.65 4.38
CA GLY A 60 -11.85 -12.05 4.05
C GLY A 60 -12.94 -12.69 3.21
N SER A 61 -14.12 -12.10 3.16
CA SER A 61 -15.25 -12.54 2.32
C SER A 61 -15.27 -11.87 0.95
N GLY A 62 -14.32 -10.98 0.68
CA GLY A 62 -14.22 -10.26 -0.58
C GLY A 62 -15.11 -9.02 -0.67
N ASN A 63 -15.60 -8.51 0.45
CA ASN A 63 -16.36 -7.26 0.49
C ASN A 63 -15.42 -6.06 0.57
N ARG A 64 -15.70 -5.03 -0.24
CA ARG A 64 -14.90 -3.82 -0.27
C ARG A 64 -15.01 -3.06 1.04
N LEU A 65 -13.88 -2.75 1.64
CA LEU A 65 -13.80 -1.91 2.84
C LEU A 65 -13.49 -0.46 2.48
N PHE A 66 -12.48 -0.23 1.65
CA PHE A 66 -12.19 1.11 1.13
C PHE A 66 -11.35 1.06 -0.15
N GLY A 67 -11.24 2.23 -0.80
CA GLY A 67 -10.32 2.48 -1.88
C GLY A 67 -9.66 3.84 -1.70
N SER A 68 -8.40 3.95 -2.08
CA SER A 68 -7.60 5.18 -1.98
C SER A 68 -6.67 5.33 -3.16
N THR A 69 -6.32 6.57 -3.46
CA THR A 69 -5.32 6.91 -4.47
C THR A 69 -4.14 7.61 -3.80
N TYR A 70 -2.94 7.17 -4.13
CA TYR A 70 -1.71 7.77 -3.64
C TYR A 70 -0.87 8.25 -4.81
N SER A 71 -0.21 9.39 -4.61
CA SER A 71 0.77 9.89 -5.58
C SER A 71 2.09 9.13 -5.39
N THR A 72 2.68 8.64 -6.49
CA THR A 72 3.94 7.87 -6.45
C THR A 72 5.04 8.63 -7.14
N GLN A 73 5.56 9.66 -6.47
CA GLN A 73 6.73 10.41 -6.93
C GLN A 73 8.03 9.93 -6.30
N LEU A 74 7.94 9.04 -5.32
CA LEU A 74 9.07 8.57 -4.55
C LEU A 74 9.73 7.36 -5.21
N LEU A 75 11.03 7.27 -5.03
CA LEU A 75 11.83 6.13 -5.41
C LEU A 75 12.20 5.32 -4.15
N LYS A 76 12.55 4.07 -4.33
CA LYS A 76 13.05 3.23 -3.24
C LYS A 76 14.20 3.91 -2.49
N SER A 77 15.09 4.58 -3.22
CA SER A 77 16.24 5.28 -2.64
C SER A 77 15.87 6.40 -1.68
N ASP A 78 14.66 6.95 -1.79
CA ASP A 78 14.19 7.97 -0.84
C ASP A 78 14.00 7.41 0.58
N PHE A 79 13.88 6.10 0.69
CA PHE A 79 13.70 5.40 1.98
C PHE A 79 15.01 4.82 2.52
N ASP A 80 16.11 4.89 1.79
CA ASP A 80 17.39 4.26 2.17
C ASP A 80 18.01 4.84 3.44
N LYS A 81 17.68 6.08 3.79
CA LYS A 81 18.19 6.74 4.99
C LYS A 81 17.45 6.37 6.26
N LEU A 82 16.32 5.68 6.12
CA LEU A 82 15.55 5.23 7.27
C LEU A 82 16.23 4.02 7.92
N VAL A 83 16.29 4.03 9.23
CA VAL A 83 16.85 2.91 10.01
C VAL A 83 15.97 2.63 11.22
N LYS A 84 16.10 1.43 11.76
CA LYS A 84 15.43 1.06 13.02
C LYS A 84 15.76 2.07 14.11
N GLY A 85 14.77 2.37 14.94
CA GLY A 85 14.93 3.32 16.03
C GLY A 85 14.51 4.74 15.68
N GLN A 86 14.30 5.05 14.40
CA GLN A 86 13.78 6.36 13.99
C GLN A 86 12.26 6.40 14.14
N SER A 87 11.73 7.61 14.25
CA SER A 87 10.31 7.79 14.50
C SER A 87 9.47 7.77 13.22
N LEU A 88 8.19 7.46 13.38
CA LEU A 88 7.16 7.54 12.36
C LEU A 88 7.16 8.93 11.67
N ASP A 89 7.46 10.00 12.40
CA ASP A 89 7.49 11.36 11.84
C ASP A 89 8.50 11.49 10.70
N LYS A 90 9.63 10.78 10.77
CA LYS A 90 10.61 10.77 9.68
C LYS A 90 10.06 10.11 8.42
N VAL A 91 9.28 9.04 8.59
CA VAL A 91 8.64 8.37 7.45
C VAL A 91 7.57 9.27 6.84
N ARG A 92 6.77 9.92 7.67
CA ARG A 92 5.75 10.87 7.19
C ARG A 92 6.35 12.07 6.47
N ALA A 93 7.55 12.50 6.85
CA ALA A 93 8.25 13.57 6.16
C ALA A 93 8.68 13.17 4.75
N ILE A 94 8.98 11.89 4.54
CA ILE A 94 9.32 11.35 3.22
C ILE A 94 8.06 11.11 2.40
N ASP A 95 7.08 10.42 2.97
CA ASP A 95 5.84 10.05 2.29
C ASP A 95 4.62 10.34 3.18
N PRO A 96 4.09 11.57 3.13
CA PRO A 96 2.88 11.91 3.88
C PRO A 96 1.64 11.17 3.38
N ASN A 97 1.68 10.63 2.17
CA ASN A 97 0.57 9.91 1.54
C ASN A 97 0.67 8.40 1.71
N GLY A 98 1.63 7.91 2.47
CA GLY A 98 1.75 6.50 2.77
C GLY A 98 0.51 5.97 3.47
N GLU A 99 0.28 4.69 3.34
CA GLU A 99 -0.83 4.04 4.02
C GLU A 99 -0.40 3.60 5.41
N TYR A 100 -0.88 4.31 6.43
CA TYR A 100 -0.55 4.05 7.83
C TYR A 100 -1.70 3.31 8.49
N LEU A 101 -1.44 2.08 8.90
CA LEU A 101 -2.44 1.22 9.53
C LEU A 101 -2.03 0.86 10.94
N PHE A 102 -3.00 0.88 11.83
CA PHE A 102 -2.86 0.25 13.13
C PHE A 102 -3.10 -1.25 12.98
N LEU A 103 -2.20 -2.04 13.53
CA LEU A 103 -2.46 -3.47 13.68
C LEU A 103 -3.47 -3.59 14.82
N TYR A 104 -4.73 -3.73 14.47
CA TYR A 104 -5.83 -3.61 15.40
C TYR A 104 -5.80 -4.66 16.51
N THR A 105 -5.73 -4.20 17.75
CA THR A 105 -5.88 -5.02 18.94
C THR A 105 -6.97 -4.51 19.89
N GLY A 106 -7.71 -3.50 19.48
CA GLY A 106 -8.73 -2.86 20.31
C GLY A 106 -8.16 -1.85 21.32
N ARG A 107 -6.88 -1.47 21.18
CA ARG A 107 -6.19 -0.55 22.09
C ARG A 107 -5.49 0.56 21.33
N ASN A 108 -5.32 1.71 21.99
CA ASN A 108 -4.59 2.84 21.43
C ASN A 108 -3.07 2.63 21.35
N ASP A 109 -2.55 1.67 22.11
CA ASP A 109 -1.14 1.30 22.14
C ASP A 109 -0.80 0.19 21.15
N THR A 110 -1.59 0.01 20.14
CA THR A 110 -1.37 -0.99 19.08
C THR A 110 -0.18 -0.62 18.21
N PRO A 111 0.72 -1.56 17.90
CA PRO A 111 1.74 -1.35 16.91
C PRO A 111 1.15 -0.97 15.55
N LYS A 112 1.89 -0.20 14.77
CA LYS A 112 1.47 0.27 13.45
C LYS A 112 2.29 -0.36 12.35
N VAL A 113 1.74 -0.34 11.16
CA VAL A 113 2.46 -0.64 9.94
C VAL A 113 2.16 0.47 8.93
N SER A 114 3.15 0.81 8.12
CA SER A 114 2.93 1.68 6.97
C SER A 114 3.36 1.01 5.69
N SER A 115 2.67 1.34 4.62
CA SER A 115 2.96 0.84 3.27
C SER A 115 3.20 2.01 2.34
N HIS A 116 4.28 1.92 1.57
CA HIS A 116 4.72 2.99 0.69
C HIS A 116 5.05 2.39 -0.67
N TYR A 117 4.39 2.90 -1.70
CA TYR A 117 4.62 2.46 -3.07
C TYR A 117 5.57 3.43 -3.74
N THR A 118 6.54 2.91 -4.46
CA THR A 118 7.53 3.73 -5.15
C THR A 118 7.32 3.69 -6.65
N LYS A 119 7.76 4.73 -7.33
CA LYS A 119 7.65 4.85 -8.78
C LYS A 119 8.46 3.75 -9.50
N ASP A 120 9.53 3.27 -8.89
CA ASP A 120 10.36 2.20 -9.43
C ASP A 120 9.87 0.80 -9.05
N GLY A 121 8.63 0.68 -8.55
CA GLY A 121 7.93 -0.60 -8.43
C GLY A 121 8.16 -1.36 -7.13
N TYR A 122 8.56 -0.69 -6.07
CA TYR A 122 8.72 -1.32 -4.76
C TYR A 122 7.55 -1.03 -3.83
N LEU A 123 7.20 -2.00 -3.01
CA LEU A 123 6.39 -1.81 -1.83
C LEU A 123 7.30 -1.85 -0.62
N ILE A 124 7.36 -0.76 0.11
CA ILE A 124 8.12 -0.65 1.34
C ILE A 124 7.14 -0.77 2.50
N THR A 125 7.36 -1.75 3.35
CA THR A 125 6.55 -1.99 4.53
C THR A 125 7.38 -1.70 5.75
N ILE A 126 6.89 -0.81 6.61
CA ILE A 126 7.60 -0.37 7.81
C ILE A 126 6.73 -0.71 9.01
N GLU A 127 7.29 -1.42 9.97
CA GLU A 127 6.62 -1.75 11.23
C GLU A 127 7.13 -0.85 12.34
N TYR A 128 6.22 -0.47 13.21
CA TYR A 128 6.48 0.44 14.34
C TYR A 128 6.01 -0.20 15.64
N ASP A 129 6.69 0.11 16.73
CA ASP A 129 6.20 -0.23 18.05
C ASP A 129 5.10 0.74 18.52
N VAL A 130 4.62 0.54 19.74
CA VAL A 130 3.55 1.36 20.33
C VAL A 130 3.96 2.84 20.52
N SER A 131 5.25 3.11 20.52
CA SER A 131 5.81 4.46 20.64
C SER A 131 6.10 5.11 19.28
N ASN A 132 5.64 4.52 18.20
CA ASN A 132 5.84 5.01 16.82
C ASN A 132 7.32 4.99 16.39
N VAL A 133 8.07 4.02 16.87
CA VAL A 133 9.48 3.83 16.52
C VAL A 133 9.61 2.64 15.57
N ILE A 134 10.39 2.82 14.50
CA ILE A 134 10.59 1.77 13.50
C ILE A 134 11.26 0.55 14.13
N THR A 135 10.62 -0.61 14.02
CA THR A 135 11.14 -1.89 14.49
C THR A 135 11.60 -2.79 13.37
N SER A 136 11.01 -2.67 12.20
CA SER A 136 11.46 -3.41 11.02
C SER A 136 11.10 -2.65 9.75
N MET A 137 11.88 -2.90 8.70
CA MET A 137 11.63 -2.39 7.37
C MET A 137 11.83 -3.52 6.39
N ASN A 138 10.92 -3.62 5.44
CA ASN A 138 10.96 -4.64 4.43
C ASN A 138 10.62 -4.00 3.09
N GLU A 139 11.31 -4.42 2.04
CA GLU A 139 11.03 -3.96 0.69
C GLU A 139 10.78 -5.15 -0.21
N LYS A 140 9.82 -4.99 -1.08
CA LYS A 140 9.41 -6.03 -2.01
C LYS A 140 9.18 -5.41 -3.37
N LEU A 141 9.74 -6.02 -4.38
CA LEU A 141 9.40 -5.71 -5.76
C LEU A 141 7.99 -6.22 -6.02
N ILE A 142 7.08 -5.36 -6.40
CA ILE A 142 5.67 -5.72 -6.63
C ILE A 142 5.36 -5.94 -8.10
#